data_f6255c9190b7b10c7585cc0f4184e933
#
_entry.id   f6255c9190b7b10c7585cc0f4184e933
#
_cell.length_a   1.000
_cell.length_b   1.000
_cell.length_c   1.000
_cell.angle_alpha   90.00
_cell.angle_beta   90.00
_cell.angle_gamma   90.00
#
_symmetry.space_group_name_H-M   'P 1'
#
loop_
_entity.id
_entity.type
_entity.pdbx_description
1 polymer ?
#
loop_
_entity_poly.entity_id
_entity_poly.type
_entity_poly.pdbx_seq_one_letter_code
_entity_poly.pdbx_strand_id
1 'polypeptide(L)'
;NRILLTDNAVRQLRRRLQMKSKIALFFMILISFLLQCTLLHVISIGSITPNLILILCISMGLMRGRKSGLWTGFFCGFLVDMFYGSVFGFYALIYMYIGFLSGYAHRICYDDDIKVPVMLAGIGDLLYGLSVYALQFLLRGRLGLGTYLYRIILPEIFYTVILTLIVYRVFHYINYHFMKNPSMKESESIWVLK
;
A
#
# COMPACT_ATOMS: atom_id res chain seq x y z
N ASN A 1 28.77 2.57 -33.74
CA ASN A 1 28.78 3.72 -32.78
C ASN A 1 27.39 4.31 -32.49
N ARG A 2 26.44 4.36 -33.46
CA ARG A 2 25.08 4.89 -33.20
C ARG A 2 24.25 4.02 -32.25
N ILE A 3 24.38 2.69 -32.33
CA ILE A 3 23.66 1.74 -31.49
C ILE A 3 24.07 1.86 -30.00
N LEU A 4 25.35 2.04 -29.72
CA LEU A 4 25.85 2.21 -28.36
C LEU A 4 25.42 3.55 -27.72
N LEU A 5 25.30 4.60 -28.50
CA LEU A 5 24.83 5.92 -28.03
C LEU A 5 23.33 5.88 -27.68
N THR A 6 22.51 5.18 -28.47
CA THR A 6 21.09 4.99 -28.19
C THR A 6 20.88 4.13 -26.93
N ASP A 7 21.68 3.08 -26.72
CA ASP A 7 21.56 2.21 -25.55
C ASP A 7 21.93 2.94 -24.25
N ASN A 8 22.96 3.78 -24.27
CA ASN A 8 23.32 4.63 -23.14
C ASN A 8 22.26 5.69 -22.83
N ALA A 9 21.70 6.33 -23.84
CA ALA A 9 20.60 7.29 -23.67
C ALA A 9 19.36 6.64 -23.06
N VAL A 10 18.97 5.46 -23.56
CA VAL A 10 17.84 4.66 -23.02
C VAL A 10 18.09 4.27 -21.56
N ARG A 11 19.30 3.83 -21.21
CA ARG A 11 19.67 3.50 -19.83
C ARG A 11 19.60 4.71 -18.90
N GLN A 12 20.08 5.87 -19.35
CA GLN A 12 20.00 7.12 -18.58
C GLN A 12 18.54 7.57 -18.38
N LEU A 13 17.74 7.51 -19.42
CA LEU A 13 16.30 7.82 -19.33
C LEU A 13 15.60 6.90 -18.35
N ARG A 14 15.85 5.59 -18.43
CA ARG A 14 15.31 4.59 -17.51
C ARG A 14 15.70 4.87 -16.05
N ARG A 15 16.96 5.23 -15.78
CA ARG A 15 17.42 5.61 -14.44
C ARG A 15 16.70 6.85 -13.91
N ARG A 16 16.55 7.90 -14.73
CA ARG A 16 15.85 9.14 -14.35
C ARG A 16 14.37 8.87 -14.02
N LEU A 17 13.69 8.05 -14.81
CA LEU A 17 12.29 7.68 -14.58
C LEU A 17 12.13 6.81 -13.32
N GLN A 18 13.06 5.89 -13.06
CA GLN A 18 13.07 5.11 -11.82
C GLN A 18 13.29 5.99 -10.59
N MET A 19 14.16 7.00 -10.66
CA MET A 19 14.35 7.94 -9.56
C MET A 19 13.10 8.78 -9.28
N LYS A 20 12.46 9.32 -10.31
CA LYS A 20 11.20 10.06 -10.18
C LYS A 20 10.11 9.19 -9.52
N SER A 21 10.00 7.93 -9.92
CA SER A 21 9.06 6.98 -9.36
C SER A 21 9.32 6.69 -7.88
N LYS A 22 10.58 6.56 -7.46
CA LYS A 22 10.95 6.35 -6.05
C LYS A 22 10.65 7.59 -5.18
N ILE A 23 10.96 8.78 -5.70
CA ILE A 23 10.68 10.04 -5.03
C ILE A 23 9.17 10.23 -4.86
N ALA A 24 8.38 9.99 -5.91
CA ALA A 24 6.93 10.08 -5.84
C ALA A 24 6.34 9.08 -4.83
N LEU A 25 6.86 7.86 -4.78
CA LEU A 25 6.47 6.86 -3.79
C LEU A 25 6.79 7.31 -2.36
N PHE A 26 7.97 7.88 -2.14
CA PHE A 26 8.35 8.42 -0.83
C PHE A 26 7.40 9.52 -0.36
N PHE A 27 7.11 10.49 -1.23
CA PHE A 27 6.14 11.55 -0.92
C PHE A 27 4.74 10.99 -0.67
N MET A 28 4.32 9.97 -1.42
CA MET A 28 3.02 9.35 -1.24
C MET A 28 2.92 8.63 0.11
N ILE A 29 3.98 7.95 0.55
CA ILE A 29 4.06 7.33 1.88
C ILE A 29 3.96 8.42 2.96
N LEU A 30 4.74 9.49 2.84
CA LEU A 30 4.77 10.57 3.81
C LEU A 30 3.41 11.29 3.93
N ILE A 31 2.81 11.61 2.79
CA ILE A 31 1.48 12.26 2.75
C ILE A 31 0.42 11.34 3.35
N SER A 32 0.40 10.05 3.00
CA SER A 32 -0.56 9.10 3.56
C SER A 32 -0.38 8.94 5.07
N PHE A 33 0.86 8.93 5.56
CA PHE A 33 1.14 8.88 6.99
C PHE A 33 0.65 10.15 7.71
N LEU A 34 0.92 11.34 7.17
CA LEU A 34 0.43 12.60 7.73
C LEU A 34 -1.10 12.67 7.74
N LEU A 35 -1.75 12.24 6.66
CA LEU A 35 -3.21 12.16 6.59
C LEU A 35 -3.77 11.17 7.62
N GLN A 36 -3.11 10.04 7.81
CA GLN A 36 -3.50 9.05 8.83
C GLN A 36 -3.44 9.67 10.23
N CYS A 37 -2.37 10.40 10.56
CA CYS A 37 -2.18 10.97 11.89
C CYS A 37 -3.07 12.19 12.17
N THR A 38 -3.40 12.98 11.13
CA THR A 38 -4.12 14.25 11.28
C THR A 38 -5.62 14.10 10.98
N LEU A 39 -5.97 13.92 9.70
CA LEU A 39 -7.36 13.97 9.25
C LEU A 39 -8.17 12.75 9.70
N LEU A 40 -7.60 11.56 9.59
CA LEU A 40 -8.34 10.36 9.93
C LEU A 40 -8.53 10.21 11.44
N HIS A 41 -7.66 10.80 12.26
CA HIS A 41 -7.85 10.84 13.69
C HIS A 41 -9.01 11.78 14.09
N VAL A 42 -9.20 12.89 13.38
CA VAL A 42 -10.33 13.82 13.59
C VAL A 42 -11.67 13.23 13.16
N ILE A 43 -11.67 12.39 12.09
CA ILE A 43 -12.88 11.75 11.56
C ILE A 43 -13.17 10.40 12.27
N SER A 44 -12.37 10.04 13.28
CA SER A 44 -12.57 8.78 14.00
C SER A 44 -13.94 8.76 14.72
N ILE A 45 -14.72 7.72 14.47
CA ILE A 45 -15.99 7.48 15.17
C ILE A 45 -15.75 6.44 16.26
N GLY A 46 -15.89 6.83 17.52
CA GLY A 46 -15.70 5.90 18.64
C GLY A 46 -14.27 5.38 18.82
N SER A 47 -13.25 6.19 18.51
CA SER A 47 -11.81 5.82 18.55
C SER A 47 -11.36 4.81 17.49
N ILE A 48 -12.15 4.61 16.43
CA ILE A 48 -11.84 3.71 15.32
C ILE A 48 -11.48 4.57 14.11
N THR A 49 -10.29 4.38 13.57
CA THR A 49 -9.78 5.11 12.41
C THR A 49 -9.55 4.15 11.25
N PRO A 50 -9.97 4.50 10.02
CA PRO A 50 -9.64 3.69 8.86
C PRO A 50 -8.14 3.67 8.59
N ASN A 51 -7.63 2.56 8.06
CA ASN A 51 -6.20 2.33 7.88
C ASN A 51 -5.73 2.74 6.47
N LEU A 52 -5.45 4.03 6.25
CA LEU A 52 -4.99 4.58 4.97
C LEU A 52 -3.62 4.00 4.53
N ILE A 53 -2.75 3.75 5.49
CA ILE A 53 -1.42 3.18 5.24
C ILE A 53 -1.55 1.77 4.67
N LEU A 54 -2.48 0.98 5.20
CA LEU A 54 -2.78 -0.36 4.71
C LEU A 54 -3.29 -0.31 3.27
N ILE A 55 -4.22 0.61 2.97
CA ILE A 55 -4.74 0.80 1.60
C ILE A 55 -3.60 1.15 0.64
N LEU A 56 -2.66 1.99 1.04
CA LEU A 56 -1.48 2.33 0.24
C LEU A 56 -0.61 1.10 -0.04
N CYS A 57 -0.31 0.29 0.98
CA CYS A 57 0.51 -0.91 0.84
C CYS A 57 -0.12 -1.91 -0.13
N ILE A 58 -1.43 -2.15 -0.01
CA ILE A 58 -2.19 -3.03 -0.90
C ILE A 58 -2.23 -2.47 -2.32
N SER A 59 -2.52 -1.19 -2.48
CA SER A 59 -2.58 -0.53 -3.80
C SER A 59 -1.24 -0.63 -4.53
N MET A 60 -0.12 -0.40 -3.83
CA MET A 60 1.21 -0.53 -4.43
C MET A 60 1.58 -1.97 -4.76
N GLY A 61 1.17 -2.93 -3.93
CA GLY A 61 1.31 -4.36 -4.21
C GLY A 61 0.55 -4.76 -5.48
N LEU A 62 -0.71 -4.35 -5.59
CA LEU A 62 -1.57 -4.62 -6.75
C LEU A 62 -1.05 -3.96 -8.03
N MET A 63 -0.70 -2.67 -7.99
CA MET A 63 -0.30 -1.92 -9.19
C MET A 63 1.11 -2.24 -9.68
N ARG A 64 2.04 -2.56 -8.79
CA ARG A 64 3.48 -2.67 -9.10
C ARG A 64 4.10 -4.04 -8.77
N GLY A 65 3.31 -4.94 -8.21
CA GLY A 65 3.70 -6.31 -7.88
C GLY A 65 4.41 -6.46 -6.53
N ARG A 66 4.78 -7.71 -6.23
CA ARG A 66 5.26 -8.17 -4.92
C ARG A 66 6.41 -7.36 -4.33
N LYS A 67 7.44 -7.08 -5.14
CA LYS A 67 8.62 -6.34 -4.66
C LYS A 67 8.30 -4.92 -4.24
N SER A 68 7.42 -4.25 -4.98
CA SER A 68 6.99 -2.89 -4.65
C SER A 68 6.12 -2.88 -3.41
N GLY A 69 5.14 -3.81 -3.30
CA GLY A 69 4.30 -3.95 -2.12
C GLY A 69 5.12 -4.22 -0.85
N LEU A 70 6.10 -5.12 -0.93
CA LEU A 70 7.00 -5.44 0.17
C LEU A 70 7.75 -4.20 0.67
N TRP A 71 8.42 -3.46 -0.22
CA TRP A 71 9.19 -2.27 0.17
C TRP A 71 8.30 -1.14 0.67
N THR A 72 7.16 -0.91 0.02
CA THR A 72 6.18 0.10 0.48
C THR A 72 5.67 -0.26 1.87
N GLY A 73 5.28 -1.52 2.08
CA GLY A 73 4.84 -2.01 3.38
C GLY A 73 5.90 -1.86 4.47
N PHE A 74 7.16 -2.21 4.15
CA PHE A 74 8.27 -2.04 5.08
C PHE A 74 8.45 -0.58 5.52
N PHE A 75 8.53 0.35 4.57
CA PHE A 75 8.72 1.78 4.91
C PHE A 75 7.51 2.37 5.62
N CYS A 76 6.29 2.02 5.21
CA CYS A 76 5.07 2.44 5.89
C CYS A 76 5.02 1.93 7.33
N GLY A 77 5.25 0.64 7.53
CA GLY A 77 5.23 0.03 8.84
C GLY A 77 6.37 0.53 9.72
N PHE A 78 7.55 0.80 9.15
CA PHE A 78 8.67 1.40 9.87
C PHE A 78 8.31 2.79 10.42
N LEU A 79 7.61 3.62 9.65
CA LEU A 79 7.10 4.90 10.13
C LEU A 79 6.10 4.71 11.28
N VAL A 80 5.18 3.75 11.15
CA VAL A 80 4.23 3.45 12.22
C VAL A 80 4.94 2.97 13.48
N ASP A 81 5.93 2.09 13.35
CA ASP A 81 6.74 1.60 14.49
C ASP A 81 7.47 2.74 15.19
N MET A 82 7.97 3.71 14.45
CA MET A 82 8.73 4.84 14.98
C MET A 82 7.87 5.78 15.83
N PHE A 83 6.59 5.95 15.47
CA PHE A 83 5.69 6.91 16.15
C PHE A 83 4.69 6.25 17.10
N TYR A 84 4.27 5.01 16.84
CA TYR A 84 3.20 4.34 17.58
C TYR A 84 3.60 2.94 18.10
N GLY A 85 4.75 2.40 17.70
CA GLY A 85 5.14 1.04 18.01
C GLY A 85 5.52 0.84 19.48
N SER A 86 4.83 -0.08 20.17
CA SER A 86 5.28 -0.57 21.49
C SER A 86 6.44 -1.57 21.36
N VAL A 87 6.50 -2.28 20.23
CA VAL A 87 7.56 -3.23 19.86
C VAL A 87 8.06 -2.82 18.48
N PHE A 88 9.32 -2.41 18.42
CA PHE A 88 9.94 -1.93 17.20
C PHE A 88 10.07 -3.04 16.15
N GLY A 89 9.66 -2.78 14.92
CA GLY A 89 9.69 -3.72 13.81
C GLY A 89 8.41 -4.55 13.61
N PHE A 90 7.49 -4.53 14.56
CA PHE A 90 6.27 -5.34 14.48
C PHE A 90 5.32 -4.87 13.38
N TYR A 91 5.01 -3.58 13.34
CA TYR A 91 4.16 -3.01 12.28
C TYR A 91 4.86 -3.07 10.92
N ALA A 92 6.19 -2.87 10.88
CA ALA A 92 6.97 -3.03 9.65
C ALA A 92 6.81 -4.44 9.06
N LEU A 93 6.86 -5.49 9.89
CA LEU A 93 6.64 -6.87 9.47
C LEU A 93 5.23 -7.10 8.94
N ILE A 94 4.20 -6.64 9.64
CA ILE A 94 2.80 -6.85 9.24
C ILE A 94 2.51 -6.17 7.90
N TYR A 95 2.83 -4.87 7.77
CA TYR A 95 2.59 -4.13 6.53
C TYR A 95 3.43 -4.66 5.37
N MET A 96 4.66 -5.09 5.62
CA MET A 96 5.52 -5.74 4.63
C MET A 96 4.88 -7.03 4.11
N TYR A 97 4.34 -7.87 5.01
CA TYR A 97 3.71 -9.14 4.66
C TYR A 97 2.41 -8.92 3.89
N ILE A 98 1.56 -8.00 4.34
CA ILE A 98 0.31 -7.65 3.63
C ILE A 98 0.61 -7.08 2.24
N GLY A 99 1.57 -6.16 2.13
CA GLY A 99 1.99 -5.60 0.84
C GLY A 99 2.58 -6.64 -0.11
N PHE A 100 3.32 -7.62 0.41
CA PHE A 100 3.83 -8.74 -0.38
C PHE A 100 2.72 -9.67 -0.86
N LEU A 101 1.77 -10.03 0.01
CA LEU A 101 0.63 -10.87 -0.34
C LEU A 101 -0.27 -10.21 -1.39
N SER A 102 -0.56 -8.92 -1.23
CA SER A 102 -1.35 -8.18 -2.22
C SER A 102 -0.69 -8.17 -3.61
N GLY A 103 0.63 -8.21 -3.66
CA GLY A 103 1.39 -8.32 -4.90
C GLY A 103 1.25 -9.64 -5.65
N TYR A 104 0.72 -10.70 -5.04
CA TYR A 104 0.35 -11.93 -5.76
C TYR A 104 -0.90 -11.69 -6.62
N ALA A 105 -1.82 -10.88 -6.14
CA ALA A 105 -3.04 -10.55 -6.88
C ALA A 105 -2.76 -9.61 -8.07
N HIS A 106 -1.58 -9.00 -8.17
CA HIS A 106 -1.16 -8.18 -9.32
C HIS A 106 -1.33 -8.88 -10.68
N ARG A 107 -1.14 -10.21 -10.74
CA ARG A 107 -1.31 -10.99 -11.96
C ARG A 107 -2.78 -11.30 -12.29
N ILE A 108 -3.65 -11.23 -11.29
CA ILE A 108 -5.07 -11.57 -11.40
C ILE A 108 -5.88 -10.32 -11.76
N CYS A 109 -5.44 -9.15 -11.27
CA CYS A 109 -6.02 -7.85 -11.59
C CYS A 109 -5.48 -7.30 -12.90
N TYR A 110 -5.87 -7.89 -14.01
CA TYR A 110 -5.52 -7.37 -15.34
C TYR A 110 -6.50 -6.29 -15.82
N ASP A 111 -7.69 -6.23 -15.25
CA ASP A 111 -8.70 -5.22 -15.52
C ASP A 111 -8.87 -4.27 -14.31
N ASP A 112 -9.30 -3.03 -14.58
CA ASP A 112 -9.54 -1.94 -13.60
C ASP A 112 -10.66 -2.25 -12.57
N ASP A 113 -10.81 -3.50 -12.18
CA ASP A 113 -11.81 -3.98 -11.24
C ASP A 113 -11.51 -3.51 -9.82
N ILE A 114 -12.32 -2.58 -9.33
CA ILE A 114 -12.27 -2.05 -7.96
C ILE A 114 -12.58 -3.14 -6.91
N LYS A 115 -13.20 -4.24 -7.31
CA LYS A 115 -13.59 -5.34 -6.40
C LYS A 115 -12.39 -5.98 -5.70
N VAL A 116 -11.29 -6.22 -6.44
CA VAL A 116 -10.11 -6.90 -5.90
C VAL A 116 -9.38 -6.05 -4.85
N PRO A 117 -9.07 -4.74 -5.07
CA PRO A 117 -8.46 -3.92 -4.02
C PRO A 117 -9.35 -3.81 -2.78
N VAL A 118 -10.68 -3.75 -2.94
CA VAL A 118 -11.63 -3.70 -1.82
C VAL A 118 -11.62 -5.00 -1.00
N MET A 119 -11.67 -6.16 -1.66
CA MET A 119 -11.57 -7.46 -0.98
C MET A 119 -10.23 -7.61 -0.24
N LEU A 120 -9.14 -7.24 -0.89
CA LEU A 120 -7.80 -7.32 -0.28
C LEU A 120 -7.64 -6.33 0.87
N ALA A 121 -8.26 -5.15 0.80
CA ALA A 121 -8.27 -4.21 1.91
C ALA A 121 -9.00 -4.80 3.13
N GLY A 122 -10.18 -5.40 2.93
CA GLY A 122 -10.91 -6.05 4.02
C GLY A 122 -10.15 -7.22 4.65
N ILE A 123 -9.57 -8.11 3.82
CA ILE A 123 -8.76 -9.24 4.30
C ILE A 123 -7.47 -8.75 4.98
N GLY A 124 -6.81 -7.76 4.39
CA GLY A 124 -5.58 -7.18 4.93
C GLY A 124 -5.81 -6.50 6.28
N ASP A 125 -6.91 -5.78 6.43
CA ASP A 125 -7.28 -5.10 7.68
C ASP A 125 -7.66 -6.11 8.79
N LEU A 126 -8.33 -7.20 8.40
CA LEU A 126 -8.59 -8.31 9.32
C LEU A 126 -7.28 -8.97 9.79
N LEU A 127 -6.35 -9.25 8.89
CA LEU A 127 -5.04 -9.80 9.24
C LEU A 127 -4.24 -8.84 10.12
N TYR A 128 -4.28 -7.55 9.83
CA TYR A 128 -3.67 -6.49 10.63
C TYR A 128 -4.25 -6.48 12.05
N GLY A 129 -5.58 -6.39 12.18
CA GLY A 129 -6.28 -6.35 13.47
C GLY A 129 -6.03 -7.60 14.32
N LEU A 130 -6.05 -8.79 13.71
CA LEU A 130 -5.71 -10.04 14.40
C LEU A 130 -4.26 -10.09 14.88
N SER A 131 -3.31 -9.60 14.06
CA SER A 131 -1.89 -9.53 14.42
C SER A 131 -1.65 -8.58 15.58
N VAL A 132 -2.29 -7.41 15.56
CA VAL A 132 -2.22 -6.43 16.65
C VAL A 132 -2.85 -6.98 17.93
N TYR A 133 -3.99 -7.68 17.80
CA TYR A 133 -4.61 -8.36 18.95
C TYR A 133 -3.69 -9.43 19.54
N ALA A 134 -3.06 -10.26 18.71
CA ALA A 134 -2.13 -11.29 19.15
C ALA A 134 -0.96 -10.69 19.94
N LEU A 135 -0.41 -9.57 19.49
CA LEU A 135 0.64 -8.84 20.20
C LEU A 135 0.15 -8.29 21.54
N GLN A 136 -1.02 -7.64 21.55
CA GLN A 136 -1.61 -7.10 22.78
C GLN A 136 -1.96 -8.19 23.79
N PHE A 137 -2.42 -9.35 23.30
CA PHE A 137 -2.67 -10.53 24.13
C PHE A 137 -1.37 -11.06 24.77
N LEU A 138 -0.30 -11.20 23.96
CA LEU A 138 1.01 -11.65 24.46
C LEU A 138 1.61 -10.70 25.49
N LEU A 139 1.47 -9.38 25.28
CA LEU A 139 2.09 -8.38 26.17
C LEU A 139 1.24 -8.03 27.39
N ARG A 140 -0.09 -8.14 27.32
CA ARG A 140 -1.00 -7.60 28.34
C ARG A 140 -2.00 -8.62 28.90
N GLY A 141 -2.03 -9.86 28.41
CA GLY A 141 -2.92 -10.92 28.89
C GLY A 141 -4.42 -10.62 28.82
N ARG A 142 -4.84 -9.75 27.90
CA ARG A 142 -6.26 -9.37 27.76
C ARG A 142 -7.02 -10.44 26.99
N LEU A 143 -7.84 -11.19 27.73
CA LEU A 143 -8.74 -12.22 27.23
C LEU A 143 -10.07 -11.58 26.82
N GLY A 144 -10.36 -11.46 25.53
CA GLY A 144 -11.61 -10.90 25.03
C GLY A 144 -11.67 -10.77 23.51
N LEU A 145 -11.18 -11.81 22.82
CA LEU A 145 -11.10 -11.83 21.34
C LEU A 145 -12.43 -11.47 20.67
N GLY A 146 -13.55 -12.02 21.16
CA GLY A 146 -14.88 -11.74 20.60
C GLY A 146 -15.28 -10.28 20.72
N THR A 147 -15.04 -9.67 21.89
CA THR A 147 -15.35 -8.25 22.12
C THR A 147 -14.45 -7.34 21.30
N TYR A 148 -13.17 -7.68 21.17
CA TYR A 148 -12.21 -6.93 20.35
C TYR A 148 -12.54 -7.00 18.87
N LEU A 149 -12.87 -8.20 18.38
CA LEU A 149 -13.29 -8.42 16.99
C LEU A 149 -14.52 -7.58 16.64
N TYR A 150 -15.55 -7.63 17.47
CA TYR A 150 -16.84 -6.99 17.20
C TYR A 150 -16.80 -5.46 17.39
N ARG A 151 -16.05 -4.98 18.39
CA ARG A 151 -16.02 -3.54 18.71
C ARG A 151 -14.96 -2.74 17.99
N ILE A 152 -13.87 -3.39 17.55
CA ILE A 152 -12.73 -2.69 16.94
C ILE A 152 -12.51 -3.16 15.52
N ILE A 153 -12.27 -4.45 15.29
CA ILE A 153 -11.86 -4.94 13.95
C ILE A 153 -12.98 -4.79 12.92
N LEU A 154 -14.21 -5.19 13.23
CA LEU A 154 -15.31 -5.11 12.25
C LEU A 154 -15.63 -3.68 11.79
N PRO A 155 -15.78 -2.69 12.68
CA PRO A 155 -15.98 -1.30 12.26
C PRO A 155 -14.77 -0.74 11.51
N GLU A 156 -13.54 -1.07 11.90
CA GLU A 156 -12.31 -0.65 11.21
C GLU A 156 -12.32 -1.16 9.77
N ILE A 157 -12.59 -2.44 9.54
CA ILE A 157 -12.70 -3.04 8.21
C ILE A 157 -13.75 -2.29 7.36
N PHE A 158 -14.91 -2.01 7.93
CA PHE A 158 -15.99 -1.32 7.21
C PHE A 158 -15.56 0.07 6.75
N TYR A 159 -14.90 0.85 7.62
CA TYR A 159 -14.35 2.16 7.28
C TYR A 159 -13.23 2.07 6.26
N THR A 160 -12.30 1.12 6.44
CA THR A 160 -11.17 0.92 5.54
C THR A 160 -11.65 0.52 4.14
N VAL A 161 -12.67 -0.33 4.04
CA VAL A 161 -13.29 -0.75 2.77
C VAL A 161 -13.94 0.44 2.05
N ILE A 162 -14.73 1.25 2.76
CA ILE A 162 -15.35 2.46 2.17
C ILE A 162 -14.28 3.43 1.69
N LEU A 163 -13.27 3.68 2.52
CA LEU A 163 -12.19 4.59 2.17
C LEU A 163 -11.38 4.07 0.97
N THR A 164 -11.23 2.75 0.84
CA THR A 164 -10.52 2.12 -0.29
C THR A 164 -11.17 2.47 -1.63
N LEU A 165 -12.50 2.56 -1.71
CA LEU A 165 -13.20 2.93 -2.94
C LEU A 165 -12.78 4.30 -3.47
N ILE A 166 -12.54 5.25 -2.57
CA ILE A 166 -12.16 6.62 -2.93
C ILE A 166 -10.65 6.71 -3.16
N VAL A 167 -9.89 6.24 -2.20
CA VAL A 167 -8.43 6.42 -2.14
C VAL A 167 -7.70 5.58 -3.18
N TYR A 168 -8.20 4.38 -3.49
CA TYR A 168 -7.60 3.54 -4.53
C TYR A 168 -7.60 4.24 -5.90
N ARG A 169 -8.68 4.95 -6.26
CA ARG A 169 -8.73 5.74 -7.50
C ARG A 169 -7.67 6.84 -7.53
N VAL A 170 -7.46 7.53 -6.40
CA VAL A 170 -6.43 8.57 -6.29
C VAL A 170 -5.04 7.97 -6.41
N PHE A 171 -4.76 6.87 -5.74
CA PHE A 171 -3.46 6.18 -5.83
C PHE A 171 -3.21 5.61 -7.23
N HIS A 172 -4.24 5.07 -7.88
CA HIS A 172 -4.17 4.60 -9.26
C HIS A 172 -3.84 5.75 -10.22
N TYR A 173 -4.50 6.90 -10.08
CA TYR A 173 -4.23 8.09 -10.88
C TYR A 173 -2.80 8.59 -10.70
N ILE A 174 -2.32 8.68 -9.46
CA ILE A 174 -0.94 9.09 -9.16
C ILE A 174 0.06 8.08 -9.74
N ASN A 175 -0.18 6.79 -9.57
CA ASN A 175 0.69 5.74 -10.10
C ASN A 175 0.75 5.81 -11.63
N TYR A 176 -0.37 6.02 -12.29
CA TYR A 176 -0.44 6.13 -13.76
C TYR A 176 0.34 7.34 -14.28
N HIS A 177 0.17 8.51 -13.67
CA HIS A 177 0.80 9.76 -14.17
C HIS A 177 2.28 9.90 -13.80
N PHE A 178 2.66 9.52 -12.59
CA PHE A 178 4.00 9.79 -12.06
C PHE A 178 4.90 8.57 -11.99
N MET A 179 4.34 7.36 -12.01
CA MET A 179 5.09 6.13 -11.75
C MET A 179 5.03 5.09 -12.88
N LYS A 180 4.33 5.36 -14.00
CA LYS A 180 4.20 4.40 -15.11
C LYS A 180 5.58 4.02 -15.64
N ASN A 181 5.87 2.72 -15.63
CA ASN A 181 7.16 2.19 -16.12
C ASN A 181 7.30 2.46 -17.63
N PRO A 182 8.48 2.91 -18.10
CA PRO A 182 8.71 3.21 -19.52
C PRO A 182 8.55 1.99 -20.44
N SER A 183 8.72 0.77 -19.91
CA SER A 183 8.53 -0.47 -20.67
C SER A 183 7.08 -0.71 -21.12
N MET A 184 6.09 -0.17 -20.42
CA MET A 184 4.69 -0.24 -20.90
C MET A 184 4.39 0.77 -22.01
N LYS A 185 4.97 1.97 -21.94
CA LYS A 185 4.83 2.98 -23.04
C LYS A 185 5.49 2.50 -24.33
N GLU A 186 6.58 1.76 -24.23
CA GLU A 186 7.33 1.25 -25.39
C GLU A 186 6.55 0.14 -26.10
N SER A 187 5.87 -0.73 -25.35
CA SER A 187 5.00 -1.76 -25.94
C SER A 187 3.77 -1.16 -26.61
N GLU A 188 3.11 -0.16 -26.02
CA GLU A 188 1.96 0.54 -26.63
C GLU A 188 2.37 1.29 -27.93
N SER A 189 3.56 1.93 -27.93
CA SER A 189 4.03 2.64 -29.14
C SER A 189 4.39 1.70 -30.30
N ILE A 190 4.87 0.49 -30.01
CA ILE A 190 5.20 -0.52 -31.05
C ILE A 190 3.92 -1.08 -31.70
N TRP A 191 2.80 -1.18 -30.98
CA TRP A 191 1.54 -1.65 -31.55
C TRP A 191 0.80 -0.58 -32.38
N VAL A 192 1.05 0.71 -32.12
CA VAL A 192 0.47 1.82 -32.89
C VAL A 192 1.20 2.03 -34.22
N LEU A 193 2.44 1.55 -34.36
CA LEU A 193 3.27 1.69 -35.58
C LEU A 193 3.19 0.46 -36.51
N LYS A 194 2.32 -0.48 -36.24
CA LYS A 194 2.06 -1.66 -37.06
C LYS A 194 0.62 -1.67 -37.59
#